data_83bf26771bba0b3988bcaa9ae370ff5e
#
_entry.id   83bf26771bba0b3988bcaa9ae370ff5e
#
_cell.length_a   1.000
_cell.length_b   1.000
_cell.length_c   1.000
_cell.angle_alpha   90.00
_cell.angle_beta   90.00
_cell.angle_gamma   90.00
#
_symmetry.space_group_name_H-M   'P 1'
#
loop_
_entity.id
_entity.type
_entity.pdbx_description
1 polymer ?
#
loop_
_entity_poly.entity_id
_entity_poly.type
_entity_poly.pdbx_seq_one_letter_code
_entity_poly.pdbx_strand_id
1 'polypeptide(L)'
;MEKTQKLEAAWWWARNARLAALRQKREEYGDPHNPLRALPGHEAEFEAATELARSMGVILGALEREIARARGEAVKRKALQLRDVALAFGLASLATLGIAAACITVGAPDPITQASAVIGTSLSLGWALKIAWK
;
A
#
# COMPACT_ATOMS: atom_id res chain seq x y z
N MET A 1 2.60 6.67 -0.63
CA MET A 1 1.82 6.63 -1.90
C MET A 1 2.70 6.84 -3.13
N GLU A 2 3.58 7.82 -3.16
CA GLU A 2 4.42 8.15 -4.34
C GLU A 2 5.31 7.00 -4.85
N LYS A 3 5.95 6.24 -3.93
CA LYS A 3 6.83 5.11 -4.32
C LYS A 3 6.07 4.00 -5.04
N THR A 4 4.88 3.64 -4.57
CA THR A 4 4.05 2.58 -5.18
C THR A 4 3.55 3.00 -6.56
N GLN A 5 3.14 4.27 -6.71
CA GLN A 5 2.71 4.81 -8.01
C GLN A 5 3.84 4.80 -9.04
N LYS A 6 5.07 5.15 -8.64
CA LYS A 6 6.24 5.09 -9.53
C LYS A 6 6.55 3.66 -9.96
N LEU A 7 6.45 2.70 -9.05
CA LEU A 7 6.65 1.28 -9.37
C LEU A 7 5.56 0.74 -10.31
N GLU A 8 4.31 1.12 -10.10
CA GLU A 8 3.20 0.74 -10.98
C GLU A 8 3.35 1.36 -12.38
N ALA A 9 3.77 2.62 -12.49
CA ALA A 9 4.06 3.25 -13.77
C ALA A 9 5.21 2.53 -14.52
N ALA A 10 6.28 2.18 -13.81
CA ALA A 10 7.39 1.40 -14.38
C ALA A 10 6.95 0.00 -14.84
N TRP A 11 6.07 -0.65 -14.08
CA TRP A 11 5.49 -1.94 -14.44
C TRP A 11 4.65 -1.85 -15.73
N TRP A 12 3.80 -0.82 -15.85
CA TRP A 12 3.03 -0.57 -17.07
C TRP A 12 3.91 -0.32 -18.28
N TRP A 13 4.97 0.46 -18.11
CA TRP A 13 5.93 0.70 -19.20
C TRP A 13 6.64 -0.60 -19.64
N ALA A 14 7.17 -1.38 -18.70
CA ALA A 14 7.85 -2.64 -19.00
C ALA A 14 6.90 -3.66 -19.66
N ARG A 15 5.64 -3.73 -19.21
CA ARG A 15 4.62 -4.57 -19.83
C ARG A 15 4.34 -4.18 -21.28
N ASN A 16 4.17 -2.90 -21.53
CA ASN A 16 3.91 -2.40 -22.90
C ASN A 16 5.12 -2.65 -23.82
N ALA A 17 6.34 -2.42 -23.34
CA ALA A 17 7.55 -2.72 -24.07
C ALA A 17 7.66 -4.20 -24.43
N ARG A 18 7.34 -5.10 -23.48
CA ARG A 18 7.31 -6.55 -23.73
C ARG A 18 6.28 -6.94 -24.78
N LEU A 19 5.06 -6.39 -24.67
CA LEU A 19 3.99 -6.65 -25.64
C LEU A 19 4.35 -6.14 -27.05
N ALA A 20 4.96 -4.97 -27.15
CA ALA A 20 5.44 -4.42 -28.42
C ALA A 20 6.49 -5.33 -29.05
N ALA A 21 7.50 -5.78 -28.27
CA ALA A 21 8.53 -6.70 -28.75
C ALA A 21 7.95 -8.04 -29.23
N LEU A 22 6.97 -8.60 -28.48
CA LEU A 22 6.30 -9.85 -28.89
C LEU A 22 5.43 -9.69 -30.14
N ARG A 23 4.79 -8.53 -30.29
CA ARG A 23 4.00 -8.20 -31.49
C ARG A 23 4.94 -8.07 -32.69
N GLN A 24 6.00 -7.28 -32.56
CA GLN A 24 6.99 -7.08 -33.61
C GLN A 24 7.64 -8.40 -34.04
N LYS A 25 8.04 -9.23 -33.05
CA LYS A 25 8.54 -10.57 -33.30
C LYS A 25 7.60 -11.39 -34.17
N ARG A 26 6.30 -11.34 -33.88
CA ARG A 26 5.28 -12.16 -34.56
C ARG A 26 4.89 -11.60 -35.92
N GLU A 27 4.67 -10.29 -36.02
CA GLU A 27 4.07 -9.65 -37.19
C GLU A 27 5.11 -9.29 -38.25
N GLU A 28 6.32 -8.89 -37.83
CA GLU A 28 7.36 -8.41 -38.74
C GLU A 28 8.41 -9.48 -39.06
N TYR A 29 8.78 -10.30 -38.08
CA TYR A 29 9.93 -11.20 -38.19
C TYR A 29 9.55 -12.69 -38.11
N GLY A 30 8.31 -13.04 -37.75
CA GLY A 30 7.83 -14.41 -37.61
C GLY A 30 7.34 -14.99 -38.94
N ASP A 31 7.59 -16.28 -39.16
CA ASP A 31 7.02 -17.03 -40.27
C ASP A 31 5.49 -17.11 -40.09
N PRO A 32 4.67 -16.69 -41.08
CA PRO A 32 3.21 -16.75 -41.01
C PRO A 32 2.66 -18.17 -40.81
N HIS A 33 3.38 -19.19 -41.26
CA HIS A 33 2.99 -20.60 -41.13
C HIS A 33 3.52 -21.26 -39.85
N ASN A 34 4.58 -20.69 -39.24
CA ASN A 34 5.15 -21.15 -38.00
C ASN A 34 5.66 -19.98 -37.14
N PRO A 35 4.82 -19.42 -36.27
CA PRO A 35 5.15 -18.21 -35.48
C PRO A 35 6.31 -18.41 -34.48
N LEU A 36 6.81 -19.63 -34.32
CA LEU A 36 7.98 -19.93 -33.48
C LEU A 36 9.29 -19.85 -34.30
N ARG A 37 9.22 -19.67 -35.62
CA ARG A 37 10.36 -19.58 -36.50
C ARG A 37 10.49 -18.19 -37.10
N ALA A 38 11.72 -17.74 -37.30
CA ALA A 38 12.00 -16.48 -37.99
C ALA A 38 11.69 -16.61 -39.49
N LEU A 39 11.27 -15.51 -40.10
CA LEU A 39 11.30 -15.38 -41.55
C LEU A 39 12.76 -15.49 -42.05
N PRO A 40 13.01 -16.15 -43.21
CA PRO A 40 14.34 -16.23 -43.77
C PRO A 40 14.94 -14.83 -44.01
N GLY A 41 16.12 -14.57 -43.47
CA GLY A 41 16.80 -13.29 -43.51
C GLY A 41 16.49 -12.33 -42.36
N HIS A 42 15.61 -12.67 -41.45
CA HIS A 42 15.23 -11.88 -40.24
C HIS A 42 15.52 -12.59 -38.93
N GLU A 43 16.45 -13.58 -38.94
CA GLU A 43 16.76 -14.40 -37.78
C GLU A 43 17.36 -13.55 -36.64
N ALA A 44 18.20 -12.58 -36.95
CA ALA A 44 18.83 -11.73 -35.95
C ALA A 44 17.85 -10.79 -35.27
N GLU A 45 16.93 -10.19 -36.02
CA GLU A 45 15.87 -9.31 -35.49
C GLU A 45 14.86 -10.10 -34.66
N PHE A 46 14.50 -11.31 -35.12
CA PHE A 46 13.62 -12.22 -34.39
C PHE A 46 14.24 -12.64 -33.03
N GLU A 47 15.54 -12.93 -33.01
CA GLU A 47 16.26 -13.27 -31.79
C GLU A 47 16.38 -12.05 -30.87
N ALA A 48 16.72 -10.87 -31.40
CA ALA A 48 16.78 -9.63 -30.64
C ALA A 48 15.43 -9.28 -29.99
N ALA A 49 14.32 -9.39 -30.72
CA ALA A 49 12.98 -9.18 -30.20
C ALA A 49 12.61 -10.22 -29.11
N THR A 50 13.06 -11.45 -29.27
CA THR A 50 12.87 -12.52 -28.28
C THR A 50 13.63 -12.22 -26.99
N GLU A 51 14.88 -11.77 -27.08
CA GLU A 51 15.71 -11.45 -25.92
C GLU A 51 15.19 -10.20 -25.20
N LEU A 52 14.73 -9.19 -25.94
CA LEU A 52 14.07 -8.01 -25.38
C LEU A 52 12.81 -8.41 -24.60
N ALA A 53 11.96 -9.25 -25.17
CA ALA A 53 10.75 -9.72 -24.50
C ALA A 53 11.06 -10.55 -23.23
N ARG A 54 12.16 -11.32 -23.25
CA ARG A 54 12.64 -12.08 -22.10
C ARG A 54 13.16 -11.15 -20.99
N SER A 55 14.02 -10.20 -21.33
CA SER A 55 14.57 -9.24 -20.37
C SER A 55 13.48 -8.38 -19.71
N MET A 56 12.50 -7.91 -20.48
CA MET A 56 11.32 -7.23 -19.94
C MET A 56 10.49 -8.12 -19.03
N GLY A 57 10.41 -9.43 -19.29
CA GLY A 57 9.76 -10.40 -18.41
C GLY A 57 10.43 -10.51 -17.04
N VAL A 58 11.75 -10.51 -17.00
CA VAL A 58 12.53 -10.51 -15.75
C VAL A 58 12.30 -9.22 -14.95
N ILE A 59 12.32 -8.07 -15.63
CA ILE A 59 12.05 -6.76 -15.02
C ILE A 59 10.64 -6.72 -14.42
N LEU A 60 9.62 -7.22 -15.14
CA LEU A 60 8.26 -7.30 -14.65
C LEU A 60 8.15 -8.12 -13.36
N GLY A 61 8.77 -9.29 -13.31
CA GLY A 61 8.78 -10.12 -12.11
C GLY A 61 9.51 -9.49 -10.92
N ALA A 62 10.54 -8.66 -11.16
CA ALA A 62 11.19 -7.90 -10.11
C ALA A 62 10.29 -6.75 -9.60
N LEU A 63 9.66 -6.00 -10.49
CA LEU A 63 8.73 -4.92 -10.14
C LEU A 63 7.52 -5.42 -9.38
N GLU A 64 6.94 -6.55 -9.76
CA GLU A 64 5.82 -7.18 -9.04
C GLU A 64 6.19 -7.51 -7.59
N ARG A 65 7.37 -8.06 -7.36
CA ARG A 65 7.88 -8.34 -6.00
C ARG A 65 8.06 -7.06 -5.18
N GLU A 66 8.60 -6.01 -5.78
CA GLU A 66 8.78 -4.71 -5.11
C GLU A 66 7.44 -4.01 -4.81
N ILE A 67 6.47 -4.07 -5.71
CA ILE A 67 5.10 -3.56 -5.50
C ILE A 67 4.44 -4.32 -4.34
N ALA A 68 4.56 -5.65 -4.31
CA ALA A 68 4.00 -6.46 -3.23
C ALA A 68 4.63 -6.12 -1.87
N ARG A 69 5.95 -5.92 -1.81
CA ARG A 69 6.66 -5.47 -0.60
C ARG A 69 6.20 -4.09 -0.15
N ALA A 70 6.13 -3.12 -1.07
CA ALA A 70 5.70 -1.76 -0.77
C ALA A 70 4.26 -1.70 -0.25
N ARG A 71 3.35 -2.50 -0.83
CA ARG A 71 1.96 -2.64 -0.34
C ARG A 71 1.90 -3.29 1.03
N GLY A 72 2.67 -4.34 1.28
CA GLY A 72 2.75 -5.02 2.58
C GLY A 72 3.28 -4.09 3.68
N GLU A 73 4.29 -3.28 3.41
CA GLU A 73 4.80 -2.27 4.35
C GLU A 73 3.76 -1.18 4.64
N ALA A 74 3.02 -0.73 3.63
CA ALA A 74 1.94 0.27 3.81
C ALA A 74 0.81 -0.27 4.69
N VAL A 75 0.42 -1.54 4.51
CA VAL A 75 -0.58 -2.21 5.35
C VAL A 75 -0.09 -2.35 6.79
N LYS A 76 1.16 -2.77 7.00
CA LYS A 76 1.75 -2.87 8.34
C LYS A 76 1.78 -1.52 9.06
N ARG A 77 2.16 -0.44 8.37
CA ARG A 77 2.18 0.92 8.96
C ARG A 77 0.77 1.35 9.38
N LYS A 78 -0.24 1.15 8.53
CA LYS A 78 -1.64 1.45 8.89
C LYS A 78 -2.14 0.63 10.07
N ALA A 79 -1.81 -0.66 10.13
CA ALA A 79 -2.19 -1.52 11.26
C ALA A 79 -1.55 -1.07 12.57
N LEU A 80 -0.26 -0.66 12.55
CA LEU A 80 0.42 -0.09 13.72
C LEU A 80 -0.22 1.22 14.17
N GLN A 81 -0.54 2.13 13.24
CA GLN A 81 -1.23 3.38 13.58
C GLN A 81 -2.61 3.13 14.20
N LEU A 82 -3.41 2.22 13.65
CA LEU A 82 -4.70 1.84 14.21
C LEU A 82 -4.58 1.24 15.62
N ARG A 83 -3.58 0.40 15.84
CA ARG A 83 -3.30 -0.16 17.18
C ARG A 83 -2.95 0.94 18.18
N ASP A 84 -2.10 1.89 17.80
CA ASP A 84 -1.66 2.96 18.68
C ASP A 84 -2.82 3.93 19.00
N VAL A 85 -3.69 4.21 18.03
CA VAL A 85 -4.93 4.97 18.24
C VAL A 85 -5.87 4.23 19.20
N ALA A 86 -6.05 2.92 19.01
CA ALA A 86 -6.92 2.11 19.87
C ALA A 86 -6.40 2.03 21.31
N LEU A 87 -5.08 1.91 21.50
CA LEU A 87 -4.46 1.92 22.82
C LEU A 87 -4.61 3.29 23.51
N ALA A 88 -4.38 4.38 22.79
CA ALA A 88 -4.55 5.74 23.31
C ALA A 88 -6.00 6.00 23.75
N PHE A 89 -6.95 5.56 22.93
CA PHE A 89 -8.39 5.68 23.24
C PHE A 89 -8.79 4.83 24.46
N GLY A 90 -8.28 3.60 24.55
CA GLY A 90 -8.52 2.70 25.67
C GLY A 90 -7.97 3.26 26.99
N LEU A 91 -6.75 3.76 27.00
CA LEU A 91 -6.13 4.38 28.18
C LEU A 91 -6.86 5.65 28.62
N ALA A 92 -7.26 6.50 27.66
CA ALA A 92 -8.03 7.71 27.96
C ALA A 92 -9.42 7.39 28.54
N SER A 93 -10.08 6.37 28.02
CA SER A 93 -11.39 5.90 28.54
C SER A 93 -11.25 5.36 29.98
N LEU A 94 -10.20 4.59 30.27
CA LEU A 94 -9.92 4.08 31.62
C LEU A 94 -9.62 5.22 32.59
N ALA A 95 -8.85 6.23 32.19
CA ALA A 95 -8.59 7.41 33.02
C ALA A 95 -9.87 8.18 33.33
N THR A 96 -10.76 8.36 32.34
CA THR A 96 -12.04 9.04 32.53
C THR A 96 -12.95 8.29 33.51
N LEU A 97 -13.04 6.95 33.36
CA LEU A 97 -13.78 6.09 34.28
C LEU A 97 -13.22 6.14 35.72
N GLY A 98 -11.88 6.15 35.85
CA GLY A 98 -11.21 6.28 37.13
C GLY A 98 -11.52 7.60 37.86
N ILE A 99 -11.50 8.72 37.11
CA ILE A 99 -11.84 10.04 37.64
C ILE A 99 -13.34 10.08 38.07
N ALA A 100 -14.24 9.58 37.23
CA ALA A 100 -15.65 9.52 37.55
C ALA A 100 -15.91 8.68 38.79
N ALA A 101 -15.30 7.50 38.92
CA ALA A 101 -15.41 6.66 40.12
C ALA A 101 -14.86 7.37 41.36
N ALA A 102 -13.73 8.05 41.27
CA ALA A 102 -13.19 8.84 42.39
C ALA A 102 -14.15 9.97 42.82
N CYS A 103 -14.75 10.69 41.88
CA CYS A 103 -15.72 11.73 42.19
C CYS A 103 -16.96 11.16 42.92
N ILE A 104 -17.45 9.99 42.53
CA ILE A 104 -18.59 9.33 43.20
C ILE A 104 -18.19 8.90 44.64
N THR A 105 -17.01 8.34 44.82
CA THR A 105 -16.56 7.88 46.16
C THR A 105 -16.32 9.00 47.16
N VAL A 106 -15.92 10.19 46.67
CA VAL A 106 -15.73 11.39 47.51
C VAL A 106 -17.05 12.15 47.75
N GLY A 107 -18.16 11.71 47.15
CA GLY A 107 -19.46 12.38 47.28
C GLY A 107 -19.53 13.73 46.57
N ALA A 108 -18.81 13.91 45.47
CA ALA A 108 -18.84 15.12 44.68
C ALA A 108 -20.25 15.39 44.13
N PRO A 109 -20.71 16.65 44.07
CA PRO A 109 -21.99 17.00 43.48
C PRO A 109 -22.10 16.54 42.00
N ASP A 110 -23.28 16.07 41.59
CA ASP A 110 -23.58 15.57 40.23
C ASP A 110 -23.04 16.45 39.08
N PRO A 111 -23.13 17.79 39.11
CA PRO A 111 -22.59 18.63 38.04
C PRO A 111 -21.09 18.54 37.90
N ILE A 112 -20.33 18.30 38.99
CA ILE A 112 -18.86 18.14 38.92
C ILE A 112 -18.50 16.78 38.27
N THR A 113 -19.25 15.73 38.61
CA THR A 113 -19.05 14.39 38.02
C THR A 113 -19.37 14.41 36.53
N GLN A 114 -20.44 15.09 36.11
CA GLN A 114 -20.78 15.26 34.69
C GLN A 114 -19.75 16.09 33.93
N ALA A 115 -19.29 17.21 34.50
CA ALA A 115 -18.28 18.05 33.91
C ALA A 115 -16.94 17.31 33.70
N SER A 116 -16.50 16.51 34.70
CA SER A 116 -15.27 15.73 34.60
C SER A 116 -15.35 14.65 33.49
N ALA A 117 -16.52 14.02 33.33
CA ALA A 117 -16.75 13.03 32.26
C ALA A 117 -16.72 13.68 30.87
N VAL A 118 -17.33 14.87 30.70
CA VAL A 118 -17.33 15.62 29.43
C VAL A 118 -15.94 16.09 29.08
N ILE A 119 -15.19 16.63 30.02
CA ILE A 119 -13.81 17.11 29.79
C ILE A 119 -12.90 15.93 29.45
N GLY A 120 -13.00 14.82 30.18
CA GLY A 120 -12.21 13.61 29.91
C GLY A 120 -12.45 13.01 28.54
N THR A 121 -13.72 12.91 28.11
CA THR A 121 -14.07 12.42 26.76
C THR A 121 -13.61 13.37 25.66
N SER A 122 -13.73 14.68 25.85
CA SER A 122 -13.28 15.68 24.88
C SER A 122 -11.77 15.67 24.68
N LEU A 123 -10.99 15.56 25.77
CA LEU A 123 -9.53 15.47 25.71
C LEU A 123 -9.07 14.16 25.07
N SER A 124 -9.74 13.03 25.34
CA SER A 124 -9.41 11.74 24.74
C SER A 124 -9.68 11.72 23.24
N LEU A 125 -10.79 12.34 22.79
CA LEU A 125 -11.11 12.48 21.37
C LEU A 125 -10.11 13.40 20.64
N GLY A 126 -9.75 14.51 21.24
CA GLY A 126 -8.76 15.44 20.70
C GLY A 126 -7.38 14.81 20.54
N TRP A 127 -6.97 13.99 21.50
CA TRP A 127 -5.70 13.28 21.45
C TRP A 127 -5.70 12.16 20.40
N ALA A 128 -6.78 11.38 20.31
CA ALA A 128 -6.96 10.35 19.30
C ALA A 128 -6.94 10.94 17.88
N LEU A 129 -7.62 12.06 17.65
CA LEU A 129 -7.61 12.79 16.39
C LEU A 129 -6.22 13.31 16.03
N LYS A 130 -5.46 13.83 16.99
CA LYS A 130 -4.08 14.30 16.76
C LYS A 130 -3.11 13.17 16.38
N ILE A 131 -3.30 11.96 16.90
CA ILE A 131 -2.51 10.78 16.54
C ILE A 131 -2.91 10.25 15.16
N ALA A 132 -4.20 10.26 14.84
CA ALA A 132 -4.71 9.79 13.57
C ALA A 132 -4.31 10.68 12.37
N TRP A 133 -4.00 11.96 12.63
CA TRP A 133 -3.66 12.93 11.57
C TRP A 133 -2.14 13.14 11.35
N LYS A 134 -1.29 12.40 12.00
CA LYS A 134 0.17 12.31 11.73
C LYS A 134 0.49 11.11 10.84
#